data_4da93f4ebfcdad7f28d1ac9083fd0b7e
#
_entry.id   4da93f4ebfcdad7f28d1ac9083fd0b7e
#
_cell.length_a   1.000
_cell.length_b   1.000
_cell.length_c   1.000
_cell.angle_alpha   90.00
_cell.angle_beta   90.00
_cell.angle_gamma   90.00
#
_symmetry.space_group_name_H-M   'P 1'
#
loop_
_entity.id
_entity.type
_entity.pdbx_description
1 polymer ?
#
loop_
_entity_poly.entity_id
_entity_poly.type
_entity_poly.pdbx_seq_one_letter_code
_entity_poly.pdbx_strand_id
1 'polypeptide(L)'
;MRDQRNKGIHPQGITLTNTIAWVVLAAAGLLSVYLPRSGYLSLAGALLGAVFFWGALAILLHEMQEHPPTSKGQSRLRMIVAVIAVIACLWVTKDPLLDLATGPRETVLTNVRVYKTLNVGIMPDRYYLAGDSAGGRHISLTISLSDYERIGQGQPLSVTYYRYTERLIRCGSTGEQYL
;
A
#
# COMPACT_ATOMS: atom_id res chain seq x y z
N MET A 1 35.61 -48.79 20.16
CA MET A 1 34.26 -48.71 19.65
C MET A 1 33.59 -47.43 20.17
N ARG A 2 33.55 -46.37 19.38
CA ARG A 2 32.92 -45.08 19.77
C ARG A 2 31.56 -45.03 19.08
N ASP A 3 30.56 -45.08 19.92
CA ASP A 3 29.14 -44.97 19.54
C ASP A 3 28.89 -43.54 19.03
N GLN A 4 28.81 -43.39 17.71
CA GLN A 4 28.37 -42.16 17.08
C GLN A 4 26.84 -42.10 17.21
N ARG A 5 26.33 -41.52 18.29
CA ARG A 5 24.92 -41.16 18.43
C ARG A 5 24.50 -40.31 17.24
N ASN A 6 23.74 -40.90 16.41
CA ASN A 6 22.98 -40.33 15.35
C ASN A 6 22.14 -39.14 15.91
N LYS A 7 22.68 -37.91 15.83
CA LYS A 7 21.87 -36.71 16.08
C LYS A 7 20.87 -36.60 14.95
N GLY A 8 19.71 -37.17 15.19
CA GLY A 8 18.57 -37.00 14.30
C GLY A 8 18.39 -35.50 14.00
N ILE A 9 18.55 -35.18 12.73
CA ILE A 9 18.13 -33.88 12.18
C ILE A 9 16.61 -33.85 12.36
N HIS A 10 16.13 -33.25 13.47
CA HIS A 10 14.74 -32.90 13.59
C HIS A 10 14.46 -31.90 12.47
N PRO A 11 13.57 -32.21 11.51
CA PRO A 11 13.09 -31.19 10.60
C PRO A 11 12.48 -30.10 11.49
N GLN A 12 13.06 -28.91 11.45
CA GLN A 12 12.53 -27.75 12.15
C GLN A 12 11.14 -27.50 11.55
N GLY A 13 10.11 -28.02 12.22
CA GLY A 13 8.75 -27.84 11.83
C GLY A 13 8.45 -26.34 11.84
N ILE A 14 8.07 -25.82 10.68
CA ILE A 14 7.38 -24.53 10.59
C ILE A 14 6.27 -24.62 11.64
N THR A 15 6.38 -23.87 12.72
CA THR A 15 5.39 -23.91 13.79
C THR A 15 4.04 -23.51 13.19
N LEU A 16 2.98 -24.25 13.49
CA LEU A 16 1.62 -24.03 12.97
C LEU A 16 1.22 -22.55 13.10
N THR A 17 1.62 -21.92 14.21
CA THR A 17 1.41 -20.50 14.50
C THR A 17 2.05 -19.58 13.45
N ASN A 18 3.27 -19.88 13.01
CA ASN A 18 4.00 -19.09 12.00
C ASN A 18 3.32 -19.23 10.62
N THR A 19 2.86 -20.43 10.28
CA THR A 19 2.12 -20.68 9.03
C THR A 19 0.80 -19.91 9.00
N ILE A 20 0.02 -19.93 10.09
CA ILE A 20 -1.23 -19.17 10.18
C ILE A 20 -0.97 -17.67 10.06
N ALA A 21 0.06 -17.14 10.73
CA ALA A 21 0.42 -15.73 10.64
C ALA A 21 0.76 -15.32 9.20
N TRP A 22 1.52 -16.11 8.46
CA TRP A 22 1.82 -15.86 7.05
C TRP A 22 0.59 -15.92 6.15
N VAL A 23 -0.32 -16.86 6.38
CA VAL A 23 -1.58 -16.98 5.62
C VAL A 23 -2.45 -15.74 5.85
N VAL A 24 -2.62 -15.31 7.10
CA VAL A 24 -3.40 -14.10 7.45
C VAL A 24 -2.78 -12.85 6.82
N LEU A 25 -1.47 -12.71 6.87
CA LEU A 25 -0.77 -11.59 6.24
C LEU A 25 -0.90 -11.62 4.71
N ALA A 26 -0.75 -12.78 4.09
CA ALA A 26 -0.93 -12.92 2.64
C ALA A 26 -2.36 -12.52 2.23
N ALA A 27 -3.37 -12.95 2.99
CA ALA A 27 -4.75 -12.55 2.77
C ALA A 27 -4.96 -11.03 2.93
N ALA A 28 -4.36 -10.40 3.95
CA ALA A 28 -4.41 -8.95 4.14
C ALA A 28 -3.72 -8.20 2.99
N GLY A 29 -2.57 -8.68 2.53
CA GLY A 29 -1.85 -8.13 1.38
C GLY A 29 -2.67 -8.21 0.09
N LEU A 30 -3.25 -9.37 -0.19
CA LEU A 30 -4.14 -9.55 -1.34
C LEU A 30 -5.35 -8.61 -1.23
N LEU A 31 -6.01 -8.56 -0.09
CA LEU A 31 -7.17 -7.70 0.12
C LEU A 31 -6.81 -6.22 -0.10
N SER A 32 -5.64 -5.76 0.33
CA SER A 32 -5.18 -4.38 0.11
C SER A 32 -5.03 -4.02 -1.38
N VAL A 33 -4.70 -5.00 -2.23
CA VAL A 33 -4.57 -4.82 -3.69
C VAL A 33 -5.93 -4.76 -4.39
N TYR A 34 -6.91 -5.56 -3.90
CA TYR A 34 -8.24 -5.66 -4.50
C TYR A 34 -9.24 -4.65 -3.95
N LEU A 35 -8.95 -3.98 -2.83
CA LEU A 35 -9.81 -2.90 -2.34
C LEU A 35 -9.91 -1.75 -3.35
N PRO A 36 -11.07 -1.06 -3.40
CA PRO A 36 -11.26 0.07 -4.29
C PRO A 36 -10.16 1.12 -4.12
N ARG A 37 -9.65 1.63 -5.24
CA ARG A 37 -8.60 2.66 -5.25
C ARG A 37 -9.15 4.08 -5.23
N SER A 38 -10.46 4.22 -5.34
CA SER A 38 -11.19 5.47 -5.18
C SER A 38 -12.30 5.31 -4.15
N GLY A 39 -12.90 6.42 -3.71
CA GLY A 39 -13.88 6.44 -2.65
C GLY A 39 -13.28 6.40 -1.25
N TYR A 40 -14.12 6.46 -0.24
CA TYR A 40 -13.70 6.45 1.17
C TYR A 40 -12.95 5.18 1.58
N LEU A 41 -13.31 4.03 0.99
CA LEU A 41 -12.64 2.75 1.26
C LEU A 41 -11.22 2.67 0.70
N SER A 42 -10.83 3.59 -0.17
CA SER A 42 -9.48 3.60 -0.75
C SER A 42 -8.39 3.80 0.32
N LEU A 43 -8.67 4.61 1.36
CA LEU A 43 -7.75 4.80 2.47
C LEU A 43 -7.63 3.53 3.32
N ALA A 44 -8.73 2.80 3.52
CA ALA A 44 -8.71 1.51 4.23
C ALA A 44 -7.78 0.50 3.54
N GLY A 45 -7.79 0.45 2.20
CA GLY A 45 -6.87 -0.38 1.42
C GLY A 45 -5.40 0.00 1.64
N ALA A 46 -5.09 1.30 1.73
CA ALA A 46 -3.73 1.78 2.00
C ALA A 46 -3.27 1.43 3.43
N LEU A 47 -4.15 1.60 4.43
CA LEU A 47 -3.88 1.24 5.82
C LEU A 47 -3.70 -0.27 5.98
N LEU A 48 -4.52 -1.08 5.30
CA LEU A 48 -4.37 -2.54 5.32
C LEU A 48 -3.04 -2.98 4.71
N GLY A 49 -2.59 -2.32 3.64
CA GLY A 49 -1.25 -2.51 3.08
C GLY A 49 -0.14 -2.18 4.10
N ALA A 50 -0.28 -1.09 4.84
CA ALA A 50 0.66 -0.75 5.91
C ALA A 50 0.70 -1.82 7.01
N VAL A 51 -0.47 -2.32 7.45
CA VAL A 51 -0.57 -3.41 8.43
C VAL A 51 0.13 -4.68 7.92
N PHE A 52 -0.02 -5.01 6.63
CA PHE A 52 0.70 -6.13 6.01
C PHE A 52 2.21 -5.97 6.14
N PHE A 53 2.78 -4.80 5.80
CA PHE A 53 4.22 -4.56 5.89
C PHE A 53 4.74 -4.64 7.33
N TRP A 54 4.02 -4.06 8.30
CA TRP A 54 4.39 -4.14 9.71
C TRP A 54 4.29 -5.55 10.27
N GLY A 55 3.27 -6.32 9.88
CA GLY A 55 3.13 -7.72 10.26
C GLY A 55 4.26 -8.58 9.69
N ALA A 56 4.61 -8.41 8.42
CA ALA A 56 5.73 -9.10 7.80
C ALA A 56 7.06 -8.75 8.48
N LEU A 57 7.27 -7.47 8.83
CA LEU A 57 8.45 -7.05 9.61
C LEU A 57 8.49 -7.72 10.99
N ALA A 58 7.37 -7.78 11.70
CA ALA A 58 7.31 -8.41 13.02
C ALA A 58 7.69 -9.90 12.95
N ILE A 59 7.18 -10.64 11.95
CA ILE A 59 7.56 -12.05 11.73
C ILE A 59 9.05 -12.16 11.40
N LEU A 60 9.55 -11.30 10.50
CA LEU A 60 10.97 -11.31 10.14
C LEU A 60 11.86 -11.09 11.36
N LEU A 61 11.54 -10.11 12.22
CA LEU A 61 12.30 -9.83 13.42
C LEU A 61 12.23 -11.00 14.43
N HIS A 62 11.07 -11.62 14.57
CA HIS A 62 10.88 -12.79 15.41
C HIS A 62 11.75 -13.97 14.95
N GLU A 63 11.73 -14.30 13.66
CA GLU A 63 12.60 -15.34 13.09
C GLU A 63 14.10 -15.03 13.26
N MET A 64 14.47 -13.75 13.15
CA MET A 64 15.85 -13.34 13.39
C MET A 64 16.30 -13.55 14.85
N GLN A 65 15.38 -13.46 15.81
CA GLN A 65 15.64 -13.72 17.24
C GLN A 65 15.77 -15.21 17.54
N GLU A 66 14.90 -16.03 16.95
CA GLU A 66 14.93 -17.49 17.15
C GLU A 66 16.18 -18.16 16.55
N HIS A 67 16.74 -17.58 15.49
CA HIS A 67 17.90 -18.11 14.79
C HIS A 67 19.11 -17.16 14.92
N PRO A 68 19.88 -17.22 16.01
CA PRO A 68 21.01 -16.32 16.22
C PRO A 68 22.06 -16.46 15.10
N PRO A 69 22.74 -15.36 14.74
CA PRO A 69 23.73 -15.38 13.67
C PRO A 69 24.96 -16.19 14.06
N THR A 70 25.45 -17.01 13.14
CA THR A 70 26.64 -17.87 13.35
C THR A 70 27.95 -17.13 13.12
N SER A 71 27.92 -15.96 12.46
CA SER A 71 29.08 -15.13 12.14
C SER A 71 28.83 -13.64 12.31
N LYS A 72 29.89 -12.86 12.55
CA LYS A 72 29.83 -11.39 12.63
C LYS A 72 29.29 -10.75 11.34
N GLY A 73 29.65 -11.31 10.18
CA GLY A 73 29.16 -10.84 8.88
C GLY A 73 27.64 -11.02 8.75
N GLN A 74 27.13 -12.18 9.13
CA GLN A 74 25.71 -12.49 9.12
C GLN A 74 24.92 -11.58 10.08
N SER A 75 25.47 -11.27 11.26
CA SER A 75 24.85 -10.34 12.19
C SER A 75 24.72 -8.93 11.61
N ARG A 76 25.77 -8.42 10.96
CA ARG A 76 25.73 -7.11 10.28
C ARG A 76 24.70 -7.07 9.15
N LEU A 77 24.69 -8.11 8.30
CA LEU A 77 23.72 -8.19 7.20
C LEU A 77 22.27 -8.18 7.71
N ARG A 78 21.96 -8.96 8.73
CA ARG A 78 20.63 -8.99 9.35
C ARG A 78 20.23 -7.62 9.90
N MET A 79 21.14 -6.94 10.60
CA MET A 79 20.88 -5.59 11.11
C MET A 79 20.57 -4.61 9.96
N ILE A 80 21.33 -4.65 8.87
CA ILE A 80 21.09 -3.80 7.69
C ILE A 80 19.71 -4.09 7.09
N VAL A 81 19.36 -5.36 6.90
CA VAL A 81 18.05 -5.78 6.38
C VAL A 81 16.92 -5.29 7.27
N ALA A 82 17.05 -5.45 8.60
CA ALA A 82 16.04 -4.98 9.55
C ALA A 82 15.86 -3.45 9.48
N VAL A 83 16.95 -2.68 9.43
CA VAL A 83 16.88 -1.22 9.32
C VAL A 83 16.21 -0.79 8.02
N ILE A 84 16.58 -1.40 6.88
CA ILE A 84 15.95 -1.11 5.59
C ILE A 84 14.44 -1.44 5.63
N ALA A 85 14.06 -2.58 6.21
CA ALA A 85 12.67 -2.99 6.33
C ALA A 85 11.86 -2.03 7.21
N VAL A 86 12.41 -1.54 8.33
CA VAL A 86 11.76 -0.52 9.18
C VAL A 86 11.56 0.79 8.40
N ILE A 87 12.59 1.25 7.67
CA ILE A 87 12.49 2.46 6.85
C ILE A 87 11.40 2.30 5.79
N ALA A 88 11.33 1.15 5.12
CA ALA A 88 10.29 0.85 4.14
C ALA A 88 8.88 0.86 4.77
N CYS A 89 8.70 0.25 5.96
CA CYS A 89 7.43 0.28 6.69
C CYS A 89 7.00 1.70 7.03
N LEU A 90 7.90 2.54 7.54
CA LEU A 90 7.63 3.94 7.85
C LEU A 90 7.26 4.71 6.57
N TRP A 91 7.97 4.47 5.47
CA TRP A 91 7.70 5.12 4.19
C TRP A 91 6.31 4.80 3.65
N VAL A 92 5.90 3.53 3.67
CA VAL A 92 4.57 3.09 3.19
C VAL A 92 3.45 3.60 4.10
N THR A 93 3.72 3.76 5.40
CA THR A 93 2.70 4.10 6.40
C THR A 93 2.46 5.61 6.51
N LYS A 94 3.46 6.44 6.20
CA LYS A 94 3.38 7.91 6.44
C LYS A 94 2.21 8.56 5.71
N ASP A 95 2.01 8.27 4.42
CA ASP A 95 1.01 8.95 3.61
C ASP A 95 -0.43 8.59 4.01
N PRO A 96 -0.80 7.30 4.22
CA PRO A 96 -2.11 6.96 4.76
C PRO A 96 -2.40 7.55 6.15
N LEU A 97 -1.39 7.61 7.04
CA LEU A 97 -1.56 8.21 8.36
C LEU A 97 -1.74 9.73 8.29
N LEU A 98 -1.01 10.41 7.40
CA LEU A 98 -1.19 11.85 7.19
C LEU A 98 -2.58 12.15 6.62
N ASP A 99 -3.09 11.35 5.69
CA ASP A 99 -4.44 11.50 5.16
C ASP A 99 -5.52 11.22 6.22
N LEU A 100 -5.29 10.23 7.10
CA LEU A 100 -6.19 9.95 8.22
C LEU A 100 -6.24 11.13 9.21
N ALA A 101 -5.11 11.78 9.47
CA ALA A 101 -5.01 12.88 10.40
C ALA A 101 -5.53 14.21 9.83
N THR A 102 -5.33 14.46 8.53
CA THR A 102 -5.71 15.74 7.89
C THR A 102 -7.08 15.70 7.24
N GLY A 103 -7.61 14.51 6.98
CA GLY A 103 -8.87 14.31 6.28
C GLY A 103 -8.82 14.62 4.78
N PRO A 104 -9.95 14.44 4.10
CA PRO A 104 -10.09 14.74 2.69
C PRO A 104 -10.04 16.25 2.40
N ARG A 105 -9.62 16.59 1.18
CA ARG A 105 -9.60 17.98 0.67
C ARG A 105 -10.44 18.11 -0.58
N GLU A 106 -11.01 19.30 -0.75
CA GLU A 106 -11.77 19.65 -1.95
C GLU A 106 -11.03 20.69 -2.78
N THR A 107 -11.11 20.53 -4.10
CA THR A 107 -10.58 21.50 -5.05
C THR A 107 -11.31 21.39 -6.39
N VAL A 108 -11.24 22.45 -7.18
CA VAL A 108 -11.69 22.41 -8.57
C VAL A 108 -10.47 22.21 -9.47
N LEU A 109 -10.51 21.19 -10.31
CA LEU A 109 -9.51 20.92 -11.32
C LEU A 109 -9.95 21.52 -12.65
N THR A 110 -9.02 22.21 -13.31
CA THR A 110 -9.13 22.67 -14.70
C THR A 110 -8.17 21.85 -15.57
N ASN A 111 -8.30 21.93 -16.90
CA ASN A 111 -7.48 21.16 -17.84
C ASN A 111 -7.47 19.66 -17.54
N VAL A 112 -8.64 19.13 -17.20
CA VAL A 112 -8.81 17.73 -16.77
C VAL A 112 -8.43 16.78 -17.89
N ARG A 113 -7.57 15.81 -17.57
CA ARG A 113 -7.17 14.71 -18.44
C ARG A 113 -7.27 13.40 -17.68
N VAL A 114 -7.81 12.38 -18.35
CA VAL A 114 -7.81 11.02 -17.80
C VAL A 114 -6.91 10.15 -18.67
N TYR A 115 -6.11 9.30 -18.02
CA TYR A 115 -5.19 8.40 -18.72
C TYR A 115 -5.09 7.07 -17.99
N LYS A 116 -4.71 6.06 -18.75
CA LYS A 116 -4.55 4.69 -18.27
C LYS A 116 -3.08 4.30 -18.37
N THR A 117 -2.55 3.68 -17.33
CA THR A 117 -1.25 3.03 -17.36
C THR A 117 -1.45 1.52 -17.37
N LEU A 118 -0.99 0.89 -18.45
CA LEU A 118 -1.03 -0.56 -18.58
C LEU A 118 0.04 -1.17 -17.67
N ASN A 119 -0.36 -2.06 -16.80
CA ASN A 119 0.57 -2.86 -16.02
C ASN A 119 0.88 -4.17 -16.76
N VAL A 120 2.14 -4.59 -16.70
CA VAL A 120 2.58 -5.88 -17.25
C VAL A 120 2.40 -6.95 -16.18
N GLY A 121 1.70 -8.05 -16.53
CA GLY A 121 1.51 -9.20 -15.65
C GLY A 121 0.15 -9.24 -14.93
N ILE A 122 0.14 -9.76 -13.71
CA ILE A 122 -1.10 -10.04 -12.93
C ILE A 122 -1.67 -8.79 -12.24
N MET A 123 -0.96 -7.66 -12.26
CA MET A 123 -1.45 -6.46 -11.60
C MET A 123 -2.51 -5.76 -12.45
N PRO A 124 -3.63 -5.31 -11.84
CA PRO A 124 -4.67 -4.60 -12.56
C PRO A 124 -4.15 -3.26 -13.09
N ASP A 125 -4.69 -2.85 -14.23
CA ASP A 125 -4.42 -1.55 -14.84
C ASP A 125 -4.70 -0.41 -13.86
N ARG A 126 -3.98 0.70 -14.04
CA ARG A 126 -4.15 1.90 -13.22
C ARG A 126 -4.73 3.03 -14.05
N TYR A 127 -5.70 3.70 -13.47
CA TYR A 127 -6.37 4.85 -14.07
C TYR A 127 -6.07 6.10 -13.25
N TYR A 128 -5.83 7.20 -13.94
CA TYR A 128 -5.44 8.46 -13.33
C TYR A 128 -6.26 9.61 -13.89
N LEU A 129 -6.57 10.55 -13.00
CA LEU A 129 -7.16 11.84 -13.30
C LEU A 129 -6.10 12.91 -13.01
N ALA A 130 -5.72 13.68 -14.01
CA ALA A 130 -4.79 14.79 -13.84
C ALA A 130 -5.47 16.11 -14.19
N GLY A 131 -5.07 17.18 -13.51
CA GLY A 131 -5.57 18.52 -13.77
C GLY A 131 -4.84 19.56 -12.94
N ASP A 132 -5.15 20.82 -13.22
CA ASP A 132 -4.56 21.95 -12.53
C ASP A 132 -5.56 22.50 -11.50
N SER A 133 -5.14 22.64 -10.25
CA SER A 133 -5.95 23.27 -9.20
C SER A 133 -6.01 24.79 -9.40
N ALA A 134 -7.00 25.45 -8.81
CA ALA A 134 -7.16 26.91 -8.85
C ALA A 134 -5.89 27.68 -8.40
N GLY A 135 -5.01 27.04 -7.63
CA GLY A 135 -3.71 27.60 -7.21
C GLY A 135 -2.55 27.30 -8.18
N GLY A 136 -2.82 26.81 -9.40
CA GLY A 136 -1.81 26.49 -10.42
C GLY A 136 -0.98 25.22 -10.11
N ARG A 137 -1.36 24.44 -9.10
CA ARG A 137 -0.69 23.18 -8.77
C ARG A 137 -1.23 22.06 -9.62
N HIS A 138 -0.36 21.34 -10.31
CA HIS A 138 -0.72 20.10 -10.98
C HIS A 138 -1.02 18.99 -9.97
N ILE A 139 -2.18 18.34 -10.13
CA ILE A 139 -2.64 17.25 -9.25
C ILE A 139 -2.90 16.04 -10.12
N SER A 140 -2.39 14.88 -9.71
CA SER A 140 -2.65 13.59 -10.33
C SER A 140 -3.26 12.66 -9.30
N LEU A 141 -4.47 12.15 -9.55
CA LEU A 141 -5.23 11.32 -8.62
C LEU A 141 -5.44 9.93 -9.19
N THR A 142 -5.30 8.92 -8.36
CA THR A 142 -5.69 7.55 -8.72
C THR A 142 -7.21 7.43 -8.67
N ILE A 143 -7.81 6.91 -9.75
CA ILE A 143 -9.25 6.75 -9.90
C ILE A 143 -9.63 5.30 -10.19
N SER A 144 -10.94 4.99 -10.10
CA SER A 144 -11.48 3.70 -10.52
C SER A 144 -11.71 3.66 -12.03
N LEU A 145 -11.92 2.45 -12.57
CA LEU A 145 -12.33 2.28 -13.98
C LEU A 145 -13.65 3.00 -14.26
N SER A 146 -14.63 2.90 -13.36
CA SER A 146 -15.94 3.56 -13.51
C SER A 146 -15.82 5.08 -13.53
N ASP A 147 -14.92 5.67 -12.76
CA ASP A 147 -14.66 7.11 -12.80
C ASP A 147 -13.96 7.49 -14.12
N TYR A 148 -13.01 6.66 -14.58
CA TYR A 148 -12.29 6.87 -15.83
C TYR A 148 -13.24 6.92 -17.04
N GLU A 149 -14.26 6.05 -17.09
CA GLU A 149 -15.24 6.00 -18.16
C GLU A 149 -16.26 7.14 -18.09
N ARG A 150 -16.52 7.69 -16.91
CA ARG A 150 -17.53 8.73 -16.68
C ARG A 150 -17.00 10.14 -16.82
N ILE A 151 -15.73 10.39 -16.49
CA ILE A 151 -15.15 11.74 -16.48
C ILE A 151 -14.84 12.20 -17.90
N GLY A 152 -15.47 13.29 -18.32
CA GLY A 152 -15.16 13.97 -19.57
C GLY A 152 -13.85 14.74 -19.52
N GLN A 153 -13.11 14.76 -20.63
CA GLN A 153 -11.87 15.53 -20.74
C GLN A 153 -12.15 17.03 -20.95
N GLY A 154 -11.28 17.87 -20.40
CA GLY A 154 -11.28 19.32 -20.64
C GLY A 154 -12.30 20.13 -19.85
N GLN A 155 -13.25 19.53 -19.16
CA GLN A 155 -14.23 20.24 -18.35
C GLN A 155 -13.72 20.47 -16.93
N PRO A 156 -14.04 21.62 -16.29
CA PRO A 156 -13.75 21.82 -14.88
C PRO A 156 -14.47 20.79 -14.01
N LEU A 157 -13.76 20.19 -13.07
CA LEU A 157 -14.26 19.11 -12.23
C LEU A 157 -14.02 19.42 -10.76
N SER A 158 -15.08 19.42 -9.94
CA SER A 158 -14.93 19.46 -8.47
C SER A 158 -14.53 18.09 -7.98
N VAL A 159 -13.45 18.01 -7.22
CA VAL A 159 -12.91 16.75 -6.69
C VAL A 159 -12.68 16.83 -5.20
N THR A 160 -13.06 15.77 -4.47
CA THR A 160 -12.69 15.51 -3.10
C THR A 160 -11.66 14.37 -3.11
N TYR A 161 -10.51 14.56 -2.47
CA TYR A 161 -9.41 13.62 -2.56
C TYR A 161 -8.56 13.58 -1.28
N TYR A 162 -7.81 12.50 -1.09
CA TYR A 162 -6.76 12.39 -0.11
C TYR A 162 -5.45 12.95 -0.67
N ARG A 163 -4.88 13.93 0.04
CA ARG A 163 -3.74 14.71 -0.46
C ARG A 163 -2.44 13.93 -0.58
N TYR A 164 -2.16 13.07 0.39
CA TYR A 164 -0.86 12.41 0.50
C TYR A 164 -0.84 11.07 -0.25
N THR A 165 -1.95 10.33 -0.25
CA THR A 165 -2.09 9.10 -1.04
C THR A 165 -2.58 9.34 -2.47
N GLU A 166 -2.92 10.60 -2.82
CA GLU A 166 -3.39 11.01 -4.16
C GLU A 166 -4.56 10.16 -4.67
N ARG A 167 -5.53 9.88 -3.79
CA ARG A 167 -6.68 9.04 -4.10
C ARG A 167 -7.94 9.87 -4.21
N LEU A 168 -8.67 9.70 -5.32
CA LEU A 168 -9.98 10.32 -5.50
C LEU A 168 -11.00 9.70 -4.55
N ILE A 169 -11.79 10.53 -3.86
CA ILE A 169 -12.93 10.09 -3.04
C ILE A 169 -14.23 10.27 -3.82
N ARG A 170 -14.44 11.48 -4.33
CA ARG A 170 -15.64 11.86 -5.07
C ARG A 170 -15.28 12.87 -6.16
N CYS A 171 -15.98 12.81 -7.27
CA CYS A 171 -15.95 13.84 -8.29
C CYS A 171 -17.39 14.25 -8.66
N GLY A 172 -17.59 15.53 -8.93
CA GLY A 172 -18.86 16.09 -9.40
C GLY A 172 -18.61 17.09 -10.52
N SER A 173 -19.54 17.21 -11.47
CA SER A 173 -19.47 18.30 -12.43
C SER A 173 -19.73 19.62 -11.68
N THR A 174 -19.01 20.69 -12.05
CA THR A 174 -19.12 22.00 -11.38
C THR A 174 -20.53 22.60 -11.54
N GLY A 175 -21.42 21.99 -12.34
CA GLY A 175 -22.81 22.41 -12.56
C GLY A 175 -23.87 21.69 -11.70
N GLU A 176 -23.51 20.61 -10.97
CA GLU A 176 -24.44 19.88 -10.09
C GLU A 176 -24.26 20.27 -8.63
N GLN A 177 -24.19 21.56 -8.32
CA GLN A 177 -24.36 22.05 -6.97
C GLN A 177 -25.85 22.28 -6.68
N TYR A 178 -26.42 21.30 -6.00
CA TYR A 178 -27.62 21.41 -5.14
C TYR A 178 -28.93 21.94 -5.76
N LEU A 179 -29.83 21.07 -6.05
CA LEU A 179 -31.25 21.22 -5.70
C LEU A 179 -31.59 20.25 -4.57
#